data_abdff25fb2a190a9836b9f85bf123b18
#
_entry.id   abdff25fb2a190a9836b9f85bf123b18
#
_cell.length_a   1.000
_cell.length_b   1.000
_cell.length_c   1.000
_cell.angle_alpha   90.00
_cell.angle_beta   90.00
_cell.angle_gamma   90.00
#
_symmetry.space_group_name_H-M   'P 1'
#
loop_
_entity.id
_entity.type
_entity.pdbx_description
1 polymer ?
#
loop_
_entity_poly.entity_id
_entity_poly.type
_entity_poly.pdbx_seq_one_letter_code
_entity_poly.pdbx_strand_id
1 'polypeptide(L)'
;MLENIPTQEELNELLGAKVFEVWECIVNYINETYVMETLWDIGRKAGKYEMKFRKGGKTLCTLYAREGNFGFMIIYGKSEREKFENKRSLFSEKIQAYYDDAKTYHDGKWIMIDIFDFAHVEDIKNMLE
;
A
#
# COMPACT_ATOMS: atom_id res chain seq x y z
N MET A 1 11.31 15.03 -0.56
CA MET A 1 11.90 13.86 -1.26
C MET A 1 13.23 13.49 -0.61
N LEU A 2 13.49 12.20 -0.44
CA LEU A 2 14.73 11.73 0.16
C LEU A 2 15.90 11.88 -0.82
N GLU A 3 17.03 12.36 -0.32
CA GLU A 3 18.28 12.42 -1.10
C GLU A 3 18.85 11.01 -1.27
N ASN A 4 18.73 10.19 -0.23
CA ASN A 4 19.22 8.81 -0.24
C ASN A 4 18.05 7.84 -0.03
N ILE A 5 17.78 7.04 -1.05
CA ILE A 5 16.77 6.00 -1.00
C ILE A 5 17.28 4.86 -0.10
N PRO A 6 16.46 4.30 0.81
CA PRO A 6 16.92 3.19 1.63
C PRO A 6 17.32 2.00 0.77
N THR A 7 18.39 1.32 1.18
CA THR A 7 18.86 0.12 0.50
C THR A 7 17.97 -1.06 0.84
N GLN A 8 18.08 -2.14 0.05
CA GLN A 8 17.39 -3.40 0.34
C GLN A 8 17.76 -3.93 1.73
N GLU A 9 19.02 -3.79 2.12
CA GLU A 9 19.49 -4.20 3.45
C GLU A 9 18.83 -3.40 4.56
N GLU A 10 18.74 -2.08 4.39
CA GLU A 10 18.11 -1.19 5.35
C GLU A 10 16.62 -1.52 5.51
N LEU A 11 15.92 -1.77 4.42
CA LEU A 11 14.51 -2.15 4.45
C LEU A 11 14.32 -3.51 5.12
N ASN A 12 15.17 -4.48 4.78
CA ASN A 12 15.10 -5.81 5.38
C ASN A 12 15.33 -5.74 6.90
N GLU A 13 16.29 -4.94 7.33
CA GLU A 13 16.58 -4.75 8.75
C GLU A 13 15.42 -4.08 9.47
N LEU A 14 14.83 -3.05 8.88
CA LEU A 14 13.71 -2.33 9.47
C LEU A 14 12.45 -3.19 9.57
N LEU A 15 12.08 -3.84 8.48
CA LEU A 15 10.85 -4.62 8.38
C LEU A 15 10.95 -6.01 9.03
N GLY A 16 12.14 -6.58 9.02
CA GLY A 16 12.37 -7.98 9.33
C GLY A 16 12.24 -8.85 8.09
N ALA A 17 12.96 -9.96 8.05
CA ALA A 17 13.08 -10.80 6.84
C ALA A 17 11.72 -11.25 6.29
N LYS A 18 10.82 -11.69 7.16
CA LYS A 18 9.49 -12.17 6.75
C LYS A 18 8.65 -11.06 6.15
N VAL A 19 8.59 -9.91 6.80
CA VAL A 19 7.80 -8.76 6.33
C VAL A 19 8.41 -8.18 5.06
N PHE A 20 9.74 -8.16 4.97
CA PHE A 20 10.42 -7.71 3.77
C PHE A 20 10.07 -8.55 2.54
N GLU A 21 9.88 -9.87 2.71
CA GLU A 21 9.41 -10.72 1.61
C GLU A 21 8.02 -10.30 1.12
N VAL A 22 7.12 -9.95 2.04
CA VAL A 22 5.78 -9.46 1.69
C VAL A 22 5.87 -8.15 0.95
N TRP A 23 6.70 -7.22 1.42
CA TRP A 23 6.97 -5.94 0.79
C TRP A 23 7.44 -6.14 -0.65
N GLU A 24 8.45 -6.98 -0.86
CA GLU A 24 8.99 -7.27 -2.20
C GLU A 24 7.94 -7.89 -3.11
N CYS A 25 7.12 -8.79 -2.56
CA CYS A 25 6.04 -9.42 -3.32
C CYS A 25 5.08 -8.39 -3.90
N ILE A 26 4.65 -7.44 -3.08
CA ILE A 26 3.73 -6.38 -3.52
C ILE A 26 4.41 -5.43 -4.49
N VAL A 27 5.64 -4.98 -4.19
CA VAL A 27 6.40 -4.08 -5.06
C VAL A 27 6.64 -4.70 -6.43
N ASN A 28 7.05 -5.97 -6.45
CA ASN A 28 7.28 -6.68 -7.71
C ASN A 28 6.00 -6.84 -8.51
N TYR A 29 4.89 -7.15 -7.85
CA TYR A 29 3.59 -7.25 -8.51
C TYR A 29 3.21 -5.93 -9.21
N ILE A 30 3.39 -4.80 -8.50
CA ILE A 30 3.08 -3.48 -9.06
C ILE A 30 3.97 -3.18 -10.25
N ASN A 31 5.27 -3.43 -10.13
CA ASN A 31 6.24 -3.16 -11.20
C ASN A 31 6.04 -4.04 -12.42
N GLU A 32 5.58 -5.26 -12.24
CA GLU A 32 5.30 -6.20 -13.35
C GLU A 32 3.96 -5.91 -14.04
N THR A 33 3.01 -5.36 -13.28
CA THR A 33 1.63 -5.15 -13.76
C THR A 33 1.43 -3.75 -14.34
N TYR A 34 2.10 -2.74 -13.77
CA TYR A 34 1.91 -1.34 -14.13
C TYR A 34 3.23 -0.65 -14.43
N VAL A 35 3.18 0.35 -15.31
CA VAL A 35 4.34 1.22 -15.58
C VAL A 35 4.15 2.49 -14.74
N MET A 36 4.87 2.59 -13.65
CA MET A 36 4.71 3.68 -12.69
C MET A 36 6.04 4.27 -12.25
N GLU A 37 6.01 5.55 -11.86
CA GLU A 37 7.13 6.19 -11.20
C GLU A 37 7.10 5.83 -9.73
N THR A 38 8.28 5.65 -9.14
CA THR A 38 8.43 5.41 -7.71
C THR A 38 9.06 6.64 -7.07
N LEU A 39 8.40 7.18 -6.04
CA LEU A 39 8.89 8.34 -5.30
C LEU A 39 9.06 7.98 -3.82
N TRP A 40 10.25 8.27 -3.30
CA TRP A 40 10.58 8.01 -1.89
C TRP A 40 10.60 9.30 -1.09
N ASP A 41 10.08 9.23 0.13
CA ASP A 41 10.11 10.34 1.09
C ASP A 41 10.14 9.79 2.51
N ILE A 42 10.26 10.69 3.49
CA ILE A 42 10.12 10.31 4.88
C ILE A 42 8.65 10.06 5.19
N GLY A 43 8.38 9.01 5.98
CA GLY A 43 6.99 8.58 6.23
C GLY A 43 6.25 9.37 7.31
N ARG A 44 6.94 10.20 8.04
CA ARG A 44 6.38 11.01 9.14
C ARG A 44 5.62 10.13 10.15
N LYS A 45 4.36 10.42 10.42
CA LYS A 45 3.55 9.66 11.39
C LYS A 45 3.20 8.25 10.93
N ALA A 46 3.15 8.02 9.62
CA ALA A 46 2.73 6.73 9.05
C ALA A 46 3.84 5.69 9.00
N GLY A 47 5.10 6.09 9.07
CA GLY A 47 6.25 5.18 9.04
C GLY A 47 7.56 5.92 8.86
N LYS A 48 8.67 5.16 8.83
CA LYS A 48 10.00 5.74 8.67
C LYS A 48 10.24 6.21 7.23
N TYR A 49 9.83 5.41 6.26
CA TYR A 49 9.96 5.72 4.83
C TYR A 49 8.61 5.61 4.14
N GLU A 50 8.43 6.45 3.12
CA GLU A 50 7.25 6.45 2.28
C GLU A 50 7.66 6.17 0.84
N MET A 51 7.03 5.19 0.22
CA MET A 51 7.27 4.83 -1.18
C MET A 51 5.97 4.95 -1.94
N LYS A 52 5.88 5.93 -2.84
CA LYS A 52 4.68 6.16 -3.65
C LYS A 52 4.85 5.62 -5.05
N PHE A 53 3.80 5.00 -5.58
CA PHE A 53 3.71 4.62 -6.98
C PHE A 53 2.77 5.60 -7.68
N ARG A 54 3.30 6.33 -8.65
CA ARG A 54 2.56 7.41 -9.34
C ARG A 54 2.63 7.27 -10.85
N LYS A 55 1.59 7.76 -11.53
CA LYS A 55 1.56 7.86 -12.98
C LYS A 55 0.78 9.10 -13.37
N GLY A 56 1.42 10.00 -14.13
CA GLY A 56 0.76 11.21 -14.61
C GLY A 56 0.23 12.11 -13.51
N GLY A 57 0.93 12.21 -12.38
CA GLY A 57 0.51 13.01 -11.25
C GLY A 57 -0.52 12.35 -10.33
N LYS A 58 -0.97 11.14 -10.68
CA LYS A 58 -1.89 10.36 -9.86
C LYS A 58 -1.14 9.29 -9.07
N THR A 59 -1.46 9.15 -7.78
CA THR A 59 -0.88 8.12 -6.93
C THR A 59 -1.76 6.86 -6.99
N LEU A 60 -1.16 5.71 -7.35
CA LEU A 60 -1.85 4.43 -7.30
C LEU A 60 -1.97 3.96 -5.86
N CYS A 61 -0.85 3.90 -5.16
CA CYS A 61 -0.79 3.48 -3.76
C CYS A 61 0.50 3.97 -3.11
N THR A 62 0.58 3.86 -1.79
CA THR A 62 1.75 4.26 -1.01
C THR A 62 2.06 3.17 0.01
N LEU A 63 3.33 2.81 0.15
CA LEU A 63 3.81 1.89 1.16
C LEU A 63 4.60 2.66 2.20
N TYR A 64 4.32 2.42 3.48
CA TYR A 64 5.00 3.07 4.60
C TYR A 64 5.79 2.03 5.38
N ALA A 65 7.12 2.08 5.26
CA ALA A 65 8.00 1.14 5.97
C ALA A 65 8.10 1.52 7.44
N ARG A 66 7.87 0.54 8.31
CA ARG A 66 7.88 0.69 9.77
C ARG A 66 8.72 -0.42 10.39
N GLU A 67 9.04 -0.27 11.66
CA GLU A 67 9.73 -1.33 12.38
C GLU A 67 8.81 -2.55 12.53
N GLY A 68 9.16 -3.66 11.87
CA GLY A 68 8.42 -4.92 11.97
C GLY A 68 7.14 -5.04 11.17
N ASN A 69 6.75 -4.01 10.41
CA ASN A 69 5.56 -4.06 9.56
C ASN A 69 5.59 -2.93 8.54
N PHE A 70 4.60 -2.89 7.64
CA PHE A 70 4.42 -1.73 6.79
C PHE A 70 2.94 -1.44 6.57
N GLY A 71 2.65 -0.18 6.26
CA GLY A 71 1.31 0.23 5.90
C GLY A 71 1.17 0.27 4.39
N PHE A 72 0.06 -0.23 3.89
CA PHE A 72 -0.32 -0.12 2.48
C PHE A 72 -1.51 0.83 2.41
N MET A 73 -1.35 1.96 1.75
CA MET A 73 -2.44 2.92 1.59
C MET A 73 -2.86 3.07 0.14
N ILE A 74 -4.16 3.03 -0.07
CA ILE A 74 -4.77 3.27 -1.37
C ILE A 74 -5.93 4.26 -1.18
N ILE A 75 -6.06 5.20 -2.12
CA ILE A 75 -7.13 6.19 -2.08
C ILE A 75 -8.14 5.83 -3.17
N TYR A 76 -9.37 5.53 -2.77
CA TYR A 76 -10.44 5.18 -3.69
C TYR A 76 -11.33 6.37 -3.97
N GLY A 77 -11.40 6.77 -5.23
CA GLY A 77 -12.41 7.72 -5.70
C GLY A 77 -13.76 7.04 -5.81
N LYS A 78 -14.75 7.77 -6.30
CA LYS A 78 -16.12 7.28 -6.39
C LYS A 78 -16.24 5.98 -7.19
N SER A 79 -15.58 5.92 -8.33
CA SER A 79 -15.63 4.78 -9.23
C SER A 79 -15.03 3.53 -8.58
N GLU A 80 -13.88 3.66 -7.91
CA GLU A 80 -13.23 2.56 -7.20
C GLU A 80 -14.04 2.08 -6.00
N ARG A 81 -14.72 2.99 -5.29
CA ARG A 81 -15.60 2.61 -4.18
C ARG A 81 -16.80 1.80 -4.68
N GLU A 82 -17.40 2.18 -5.79
CA GLU A 82 -18.50 1.43 -6.39
C GLU A 82 -18.06 0.03 -6.80
N LYS A 83 -16.88 -0.07 -7.40
CA LYS A 83 -16.27 -1.35 -7.77
C LYS A 83 -16.07 -2.24 -6.57
N PHE A 84 -15.52 -1.69 -5.50
CA PHE A 84 -15.29 -2.43 -4.26
C PHE A 84 -16.60 -2.94 -3.67
N GLU A 85 -17.61 -2.08 -3.56
CA GLU A 85 -18.91 -2.46 -3.01
C GLU A 85 -19.56 -3.58 -3.81
N ASN A 86 -19.43 -3.56 -5.12
CA ASN A 86 -19.98 -4.61 -5.99
C ASN A 86 -19.28 -5.95 -5.83
N LYS A 87 -18.02 -5.95 -5.39
CA LYS A 87 -17.20 -7.14 -5.22
C LYS A 87 -16.86 -7.43 -3.76
N ARG A 88 -17.49 -6.72 -2.86
CA ARG A 88 -17.16 -6.70 -1.45
C ARG A 88 -17.03 -8.10 -0.84
N SER A 89 -17.93 -9.01 -1.17
CA SER A 89 -17.93 -10.36 -0.63
C SER A 89 -16.71 -11.21 -1.03
N LEU A 90 -15.96 -10.78 -2.04
CA LEU A 90 -14.74 -11.47 -2.48
C LEU A 90 -13.55 -11.16 -1.59
N PHE A 91 -13.63 -10.13 -0.76
CA PHE A 91 -12.55 -9.72 0.13
C PHE A 91 -12.75 -10.30 1.53
N SER A 92 -11.65 -10.49 2.26
CA SER A 92 -11.71 -10.98 3.64
C SER A 92 -12.46 -9.99 4.52
N GLU A 93 -12.96 -10.48 5.66
CA GLU A 93 -13.64 -9.63 6.63
C GLU A 93 -12.76 -8.53 7.17
N LYS A 94 -11.47 -8.81 7.36
CA LYS A 94 -10.50 -7.81 7.81
C LYS A 94 -10.31 -6.69 6.80
N ILE A 95 -10.21 -7.03 5.52
CA ILE A 95 -10.08 -6.02 4.45
C ILE A 95 -11.36 -5.18 4.37
N GLN A 96 -12.52 -5.81 4.48
CA GLN A 96 -13.78 -5.07 4.52
C GLN A 96 -13.85 -4.12 5.70
N ALA A 97 -13.32 -4.53 6.87
CA ALA A 97 -13.27 -3.68 8.05
C ALA A 97 -12.34 -2.48 7.84
N TYR A 98 -11.17 -2.68 7.24
CA TYR A 98 -10.27 -1.56 6.90
C TYR A 98 -10.97 -0.57 5.98
N TYR A 99 -11.69 -1.08 4.99
CA TYR A 99 -12.44 -0.24 4.07
C TYR A 99 -13.55 0.55 4.79
N ASP A 100 -14.33 -0.14 5.61
CA ASP A 100 -15.47 0.49 6.33
C ASP A 100 -15.01 1.53 7.36
N ASP A 101 -13.87 1.28 8.02
CA ASP A 101 -13.33 2.19 9.03
C ASP A 101 -12.60 3.39 8.42
N ALA A 102 -12.25 3.33 7.14
CA ALA A 102 -11.51 4.41 6.48
C ALA A 102 -12.40 5.63 6.29
N LYS A 103 -11.79 6.81 6.45
CA LYS A 103 -12.50 8.09 6.26
C LYS A 103 -12.52 8.47 4.78
N THR A 104 -13.62 9.09 4.37
CA THR A 104 -13.75 9.63 3.03
C THR A 104 -13.59 11.14 3.07
N TYR A 105 -12.62 11.63 2.30
CA TYR A 105 -12.35 13.06 2.14
C TYR A 105 -12.78 13.48 0.73
N HIS A 106 -12.62 14.76 0.40
CA HIS A 106 -13.02 15.28 -0.93
C HIS A 106 -12.25 14.60 -2.08
N ASP A 107 -11.03 14.13 -1.83
CA ASP A 107 -10.19 13.45 -2.83
C ASP A 107 -10.36 11.92 -2.84
N GLY A 108 -11.19 11.39 -1.95
CA GLY A 108 -11.50 9.97 -1.91
C GLY A 108 -11.43 9.35 -0.53
N LYS A 109 -11.62 8.04 -0.51
CA LYS A 109 -11.56 7.23 0.71
C LYS A 109 -10.13 6.74 0.92
N TRP A 110 -9.54 7.09 2.04
CA TRP A 110 -8.16 6.78 2.40
C TRP A 110 -8.10 5.47 3.19
N ILE A 111 -7.73 4.39 2.50
CA ILE A 111 -7.71 3.06 3.10
C ILE A 111 -6.27 2.69 3.45
N MET A 112 -5.99 2.54 4.75
CA MET A 112 -4.67 2.15 5.25
C MET A 112 -4.75 0.75 5.84
N ILE A 113 -3.98 -0.18 5.27
CA ILE A 113 -3.93 -1.57 5.72
C ILE A 113 -2.57 -1.83 6.34
N ASP A 114 -2.56 -2.34 7.58
CA ASP A 114 -1.32 -2.71 8.25
C ASP A 114 -0.93 -4.13 7.86
N ILE A 115 0.30 -4.30 7.37
CA ILE A 115 0.78 -5.56 6.81
C ILE A 115 1.87 -6.15 7.71
N PHE A 116 1.61 -7.36 8.22
CA PHE A 116 2.54 -8.10 9.07
C PHE A 116 2.97 -9.44 8.46
N ASP A 117 2.24 -9.92 7.45
CA ASP A 117 2.46 -11.22 6.82
C ASP A 117 1.80 -11.26 5.44
N PHE A 118 1.70 -12.45 4.85
CA PHE A 118 1.10 -12.63 3.52
C PHE A 118 -0.43 -12.69 3.50
N ALA A 119 -1.09 -12.60 4.65
CA ALA A 119 -2.54 -12.82 4.76
C ALA A 119 -3.39 -11.95 3.80
N HIS A 120 -2.95 -10.72 3.54
CA HIS A 120 -3.75 -9.77 2.73
C HIS A 120 -3.22 -9.57 1.30
N VAL A 121 -2.17 -10.30 0.89
CA VAL A 121 -1.52 -10.04 -0.40
C VAL A 121 -2.47 -10.20 -1.58
N GLU A 122 -3.26 -11.26 -1.63
CA GLU A 122 -4.19 -11.48 -2.74
C GLU A 122 -5.28 -10.41 -2.79
N ASP A 123 -5.80 -10.02 -1.63
CA ASP A 123 -6.80 -8.96 -1.56
C ASP A 123 -6.22 -7.61 -2.03
N ILE A 124 -4.96 -7.31 -1.65
CA ILE A 124 -4.28 -6.09 -2.10
C ILE A 124 -4.14 -6.08 -3.61
N LYS A 125 -3.76 -7.20 -4.22
CA LYS A 125 -3.67 -7.31 -5.68
C LYS A 125 -5.02 -7.01 -6.34
N ASN A 126 -6.09 -7.53 -5.77
CA ASN A 126 -7.45 -7.30 -6.28
C ASN A 126 -7.90 -5.85 -6.07
N MET A 127 -7.47 -5.22 -4.99
CA MET A 127 -7.78 -3.80 -4.73
C MET A 127 -7.09 -2.86 -5.72
N LEU A 128 -5.95 -3.25 -6.27
CA LEU A 128 -5.19 -2.46 -7.24
C LEU A 128 -5.78 -2.49 -8.65
N GLU A 129 -6.64 -3.44 -8.94
CA GLU A 129 -7.26 -3.57 -10.28
C GLU A 129 -8.36 -2.51 -10.57
#